data_006c67917d4e0f087cbb62e81fa87180
#
_entry.id   006c67917d4e0f087cbb62e81fa87180
#
_cell.length_a   1.000
_cell.length_b   1.000
_cell.length_c   1.000
_cell.angle_alpha   90.00
_cell.angle_beta   90.00
_cell.angle_gamma   90.00
#
_symmetry.space_group_name_H-M   'P 1'
#
loop_
_entity.id
_entity.type
_entity.pdbx_description
1 polymer ?
#
loop_
_entity_poly.entity_id
_entity_poly.type
_entity_poly.pdbx_seq_one_letter_code
_entity_poly.pdbx_strand_id
1 'polypeptide(L)'
;MNNKIYIFIGSKKDFEKFLDEKIPEGDDIAYFMELIKDYNANLRQQHAYLHGTIDVKNLIVHADDYASVFEHVIQNFITIVTTNHDVDTTFLHNPPKRVIDALQVSYADNIEYEGTEYKEIDREVLKEIWQNLSANIVGQSKAKREILSNLFRLCNKAYKKPVVIMLLGDSGIGKTETAKVISKVLGGNLLRVQFSMMQTAEGYNYVFGAEHSKSSFAKDLMSRESNIVLIDEFDKVNPNFYNAFYQMFDEGVYVDTNYRVDLSRCIFICTSNFMSQEDVIRSMGMPIFSRFDDFILFEYLSLSEKEIILDNIYQSYLENFTTDEKSLIENSDIYEWHKDNLSRFKNVRIIKSRVERAINDLLVDKIVIT
;
A
#
# COMPACT_ATOMS: atom_id res chain seq x y z
N MET A 1 -11.04 -29.64 14.16
CA MET A 1 -10.51 -29.11 12.89
C MET A 1 -10.17 -30.28 11.98
N ASN A 2 -11.15 -30.88 11.37
CA ASN A 2 -10.87 -32.15 10.68
C ASN A 2 -10.84 -32.08 9.17
N ASN A 3 -11.30 -31.05 8.50
CA ASN A 3 -11.56 -31.20 7.07
C ASN A 3 -10.83 -30.21 6.17
N LYS A 4 -10.82 -28.90 6.44
CA LYS A 4 -10.23 -27.96 5.51
C LYS A 4 -9.79 -26.63 6.18
N ILE A 5 -8.57 -26.19 5.90
CA ILE A 5 -8.04 -24.94 6.44
C ILE A 5 -7.56 -24.08 5.27
N TYR A 6 -8.22 -22.96 5.06
CA TYR A 6 -7.79 -21.96 4.07
C TYR A 6 -6.97 -20.88 4.76
N ILE A 7 -5.74 -20.68 4.28
CA ILE A 7 -4.89 -19.56 4.66
C ILE A 7 -4.87 -18.58 3.51
N PHE A 8 -5.55 -17.45 3.69
CA PHE A 8 -5.61 -16.38 2.69
C PHE A 8 -4.64 -15.27 3.06
N ILE A 9 -3.71 -14.94 2.14
CA ILE A 9 -2.76 -13.84 2.29
C ILE A 9 -3.10 -12.75 1.28
N GLY A 10 -3.53 -11.59 1.75
CA GLY A 10 -3.92 -10.53 0.83
C GLY A 10 -4.79 -9.44 1.42
N SER A 11 -5.45 -8.68 0.54
CA SER A 11 -6.33 -7.59 0.93
C SER A 11 -7.62 -8.11 1.60
N LYS A 12 -8.17 -7.30 2.50
CA LYS A 12 -9.46 -7.63 3.14
C LYS A 12 -10.58 -7.76 2.11
N LYS A 13 -10.60 -6.89 1.11
CA LYS A 13 -11.59 -6.91 0.03
C LYS A 13 -11.59 -8.24 -0.74
N ASP A 14 -10.40 -8.76 -1.05
CA ASP A 14 -10.30 -10.02 -1.79
C ASP A 14 -10.60 -11.22 -0.88
N PHE A 15 -10.28 -11.12 0.41
CA PHE A 15 -10.68 -12.14 1.38
C PHE A 15 -12.20 -12.24 1.52
N GLU A 16 -12.92 -11.12 1.64
CA GLU A 16 -14.40 -11.14 1.68
C GLU A 16 -14.99 -11.78 0.41
N LYS A 17 -14.45 -11.38 -0.76
CA LYS A 17 -14.85 -12.01 -2.03
C LYS A 17 -14.60 -13.52 -2.05
N PHE A 18 -13.44 -13.94 -1.54
CA PHE A 18 -13.09 -15.36 -1.42
C PHE A 18 -14.05 -16.12 -0.50
N LEU A 19 -14.49 -15.52 0.63
CA LEU A 19 -15.48 -16.10 1.51
C LEU A 19 -16.83 -16.26 0.79
N ASP A 20 -17.30 -15.24 0.07
CA ASP A 20 -18.54 -15.29 -0.72
C ASP A 20 -18.52 -16.41 -1.77
N GLU A 21 -17.35 -16.70 -2.35
CA GLU A 21 -17.17 -17.77 -3.34
C GLU A 21 -17.11 -19.18 -2.70
N LYS A 22 -16.60 -19.31 -1.49
CA LYS A 22 -16.36 -20.62 -0.82
C LYS A 22 -17.46 -21.03 0.13
N ILE A 23 -18.16 -20.09 0.75
CA ILE A 23 -19.21 -20.37 1.73
C ILE A 23 -20.57 -20.26 1.05
N PRO A 24 -21.34 -21.35 0.94
CA PRO A 24 -22.69 -21.29 0.38
C PRO A 24 -23.61 -20.36 1.18
N GLU A 25 -24.52 -19.68 0.49
CA GLU A 25 -25.52 -18.82 1.12
C GLU A 25 -26.39 -19.60 2.10
N GLY A 26 -26.48 -19.11 3.34
CA GLY A 26 -27.26 -19.74 4.41
C GLY A 26 -26.49 -20.79 5.24
N ASP A 27 -25.22 -21.03 4.95
CA ASP A 27 -24.37 -21.86 5.80
C ASP A 27 -24.06 -21.19 7.13
N ASP A 28 -23.89 -22.00 8.17
CA ASP A 28 -23.57 -21.53 9.52
C ASP A 28 -22.13 -21.02 9.58
N ILE A 29 -21.95 -19.82 10.15
CA ILE A 29 -20.67 -19.11 10.27
C ILE A 29 -20.46 -18.72 11.73
N ALA A 30 -19.31 -19.05 12.27
CA ALA A 30 -18.84 -18.57 13.55
C ALA A 30 -17.60 -17.69 13.37
N TYR A 31 -17.48 -16.66 14.18
CA TYR A 31 -16.35 -15.75 14.18
C TYR A 31 -15.41 -16.03 15.36
N PHE A 32 -14.11 -15.87 15.14
CA PHE A 32 -13.09 -16.20 16.15
C PHE A 32 -13.34 -15.54 17.52
N MET A 33 -13.79 -14.29 17.53
CA MET A 33 -14.09 -13.59 18.79
C MET A 33 -15.26 -14.18 19.58
N GLU A 34 -16.15 -14.92 18.93
CA GLU A 34 -17.23 -15.67 19.60
C GLU A 34 -16.65 -16.89 20.31
N LEU A 35 -15.81 -17.66 19.63
CA LEU A 35 -15.13 -18.81 20.23
C LEU A 35 -14.28 -18.41 21.44
N ILE A 36 -13.61 -17.25 21.37
CA ILE A 36 -12.84 -16.72 22.51
C ILE A 36 -13.73 -16.36 23.70
N LYS A 37 -14.92 -15.80 23.47
CA LYS A 37 -15.88 -15.51 24.54
C LYS A 37 -16.35 -16.81 25.22
N ASP A 38 -16.67 -17.82 24.43
CA ASP A 38 -17.09 -19.11 24.94
C ASP A 38 -15.98 -19.80 25.72
N TYR A 39 -14.77 -19.81 25.21
CA TYR A 39 -13.58 -20.33 25.91
C TYR A 39 -13.39 -19.64 27.26
N ASN A 40 -13.44 -18.32 27.31
CA ASN A 40 -13.29 -17.53 28.54
C ASN A 40 -14.45 -17.74 29.53
N ALA A 41 -15.68 -17.90 29.04
CA ALA A 41 -16.83 -18.18 29.87
C ALA A 41 -16.70 -19.56 30.55
N ASN A 42 -16.26 -20.56 29.81
CA ASN A 42 -16.04 -21.91 30.29
C ASN A 42 -14.90 -21.98 31.31
N LEU A 43 -13.82 -21.22 31.15
CA LEU A 43 -12.74 -21.11 32.14
C LEU A 43 -13.22 -20.55 33.50
N ARG A 44 -14.21 -19.64 33.50
CA ARG A 44 -14.77 -19.03 34.72
C ARG A 44 -15.74 -19.94 35.46
N GLN A 45 -16.41 -20.83 34.73
CA GLN A 45 -17.34 -21.81 35.30
C GLN A 45 -16.57 -23.11 35.55
N GLN A 46 -16.11 -23.35 36.78
CA GLN A 46 -15.34 -24.54 37.19
C GLN A 46 -15.97 -25.93 36.83
N HIS A 47 -17.10 -25.98 36.10
CA HIS A 47 -17.82 -27.16 35.67
C HIS A 47 -17.93 -27.34 34.15
N ALA A 48 -17.03 -26.78 33.37
CA ALA A 48 -17.13 -26.70 31.91
C ALA A 48 -16.92 -28.02 31.13
N TYR A 49 -16.73 -29.15 31.78
CA TYR A 49 -16.58 -30.45 31.12
C TYR A 49 -17.91 -31.20 30.89
N LEU A 50 -19.05 -30.55 31.10
CA LEU A 50 -20.36 -31.21 30.99
C LEU A 50 -21.12 -30.92 29.70
N HIS A 51 -20.65 -30.03 28.85
CA HIS A 51 -21.24 -29.77 27.53
C HIS A 51 -20.35 -30.37 26.46
N GLY A 52 -20.92 -31.18 25.55
CA GLY A 52 -20.23 -31.73 24.39
C GLY A 52 -19.64 -30.61 23.51
N THR A 53 -18.79 -30.98 22.57
CA THR A 53 -18.25 -30.05 21.58
C THR A 53 -19.38 -29.41 20.79
N ILE A 54 -19.23 -28.10 20.49
CA ILE A 54 -20.13 -27.34 19.63
C ILE A 54 -19.64 -27.52 18.20
N ASP A 55 -20.52 -28.01 17.33
CA ASP A 55 -20.22 -28.15 15.90
C ASP A 55 -20.25 -26.78 15.24
N VAL A 56 -19.16 -26.44 14.54
CA VAL A 56 -18.98 -25.20 13.79
C VAL A 56 -18.68 -25.55 12.34
N LYS A 57 -19.57 -25.19 11.43
CA LYS A 57 -19.40 -25.51 10.01
C LYS A 57 -18.28 -24.69 9.40
N ASN A 58 -18.32 -23.36 9.56
CA ASN A 58 -17.34 -22.44 9.01
C ASN A 58 -16.84 -21.49 10.11
N LEU A 59 -15.55 -21.52 10.40
CA LEU A 59 -14.89 -20.55 11.28
C LEU A 59 -14.15 -19.52 10.46
N ILE A 60 -14.46 -18.24 10.68
CA ILE A 60 -13.76 -17.11 10.06
C ILE A 60 -12.89 -16.40 11.09
N VAL A 61 -11.62 -16.16 10.74
CA VAL A 61 -10.66 -15.40 11.54
C VAL A 61 -10.10 -14.28 10.67
N HIS A 62 -10.49 -13.05 10.96
CA HIS A 62 -10.00 -11.88 10.28
C HIS A 62 -8.61 -11.45 10.78
N ALA A 63 -7.84 -10.74 9.96
CA ALA A 63 -6.55 -10.20 10.35
C ALA A 63 -6.62 -9.31 11.62
N ASP A 64 -7.72 -8.59 11.81
CA ASP A 64 -7.97 -7.71 12.95
C ASP A 64 -8.23 -8.49 14.26
N ASP A 65 -8.70 -9.73 14.17
CA ASP A 65 -8.94 -10.58 15.34
C ASP A 65 -7.64 -10.89 16.07
N TYR A 66 -6.54 -11.14 15.33
CA TYR A 66 -5.23 -11.37 15.94
C TYR A 66 -4.70 -10.16 16.69
N ALA A 67 -5.08 -8.94 16.27
CA ALA A 67 -4.72 -7.71 16.97
C ALA A 67 -5.57 -7.46 18.23
N SER A 68 -6.72 -8.11 18.34
CA SER A 68 -7.70 -7.91 19.41
C SER A 68 -7.53 -8.88 20.58
N VAL A 69 -6.60 -9.85 20.48
CA VAL A 69 -6.38 -10.88 21.51
C VAL A 69 -4.98 -10.78 22.12
N PHE A 70 -4.82 -11.36 23.31
CA PHE A 70 -3.51 -11.41 23.96
C PHE A 70 -2.58 -12.43 23.29
N GLU A 71 -1.28 -12.23 23.41
CA GLU A 71 -0.24 -13.08 22.85
C GLU A 71 -0.42 -14.58 23.16
N HIS A 72 -0.86 -14.94 24.37
CA HIS A 72 -1.09 -16.33 24.74
C HIS A 72 -2.19 -17.00 23.91
N VAL A 73 -3.15 -16.24 23.39
CA VAL A 73 -4.22 -16.77 22.50
C VAL A 73 -3.62 -17.16 21.14
N ILE A 74 -2.73 -16.32 20.60
CA ILE A 74 -2.00 -16.63 19.38
C ILE A 74 -1.12 -17.86 19.55
N GLN A 75 -0.45 -17.97 20.70
CA GLN A 75 0.42 -19.10 21.04
C GLN A 75 -0.32 -20.42 21.15
N ASN A 76 -1.56 -20.37 21.64
CA ASN A 76 -2.40 -21.55 21.89
C ASN A 76 -3.61 -21.62 20.92
N PHE A 77 -3.49 -21.01 19.75
CA PHE A 77 -4.59 -20.86 18.79
C PHE A 77 -5.36 -22.16 18.55
N ILE A 78 -4.65 -23.23 18.18
CA ILE A 78 -5.27 -24.55 17.91
C ILE A 78 -6.02 -25.05 19.13
N THR A 79 -5.39 -25.05 20.31
CA THR A 79 -6.01 -25.53 21.56
C THR A 79 -7.29 -24.76 21.87
N ILE A 80 -7.24 -23.44 21.76
CA ILE A 80 -8.41 -22.59 22.06
C ILE A 80 -9.56 -22.87 21.09
N VAL A 81 -9.27 -23.02 19.81
CA VAL A 81 -10.29 -23.32 18.79
C VAL A 81 -10.87 -24.72 18.99
N THR A 82 -10.05 -25.73 19.32
CA THR A 82 -10.49 -27.13 19.35
C THR A 82 -10.97 -27.62 20.71
N THR A 83 -10.79 -26.86 21.81
CA THR A 83 -11.17 -27.33 23.15
C THR A 83 -12.69 -27.54 23.31
N ASN A 84 -13.49 -26.62 22.79
CA ASN A 84 -14.94 -26.62 22.94
C ASN A 84 -15.70 -26.73 21.61
N HIS A 85 -14.99 -26.76 20.48
CA HIS A 85 -15.58 -26.68 19.15
C HIS A 85 -15.01 -27.77 18.24
N ASP A 86 -15.87 -28.42 17.48
CA ASP A 86 -15.49 -29.23 16.33
C ASP A 86 -15.75 -28.40 15.06
N VAL A 87 -14.65 -28.02 14.36
CA VAL A 87 -14.72 -27.09 13.24
C VAL A 87 -14.47 -27.83 11.94
N ASP A 88 -15.42 -27.77 11.02
CA ASP A 88 -15.33 -28.40 9.71
C ASP A 88 -14.36 -27.66 8.79
N THR A 89 -14.60 -26.37 8.57
CA THR A 89 -13.79 -25.52 7.68
C THR A 89 -13.33 -24.25 8.40
N THR A 90 -12.06 -23.92 8.25
CA THR A 90 -11.47 -22.71 8.86
C THR A 90 -10.91 -21.79 7.78
N PHE A 91 -11.26 -20.51 7.83
CA PHE A 91 -10.80 -19.45 6.95
C PHE A 91 -9.96 -18.46 7.75
N LEU A 92 -8.67 -18.32 7.43
CA LEU A 92 -7.71 -17.48 8.14
C LEU A 92 -7.21 -16.38 7.23
N HIS A 93 -7.48 -15.12 7.57
CA HIS A 93 -7.01 -13.96 6.85
C HIS A 93 -5.72 -13.42 7.46
N ASN A 94 -4.63 -13.42 6.71
CA ASN A 94 -3.32 -12.90 7.10
C ASN A 94 -2.87 -13.39 8.50
N PRO A 95 -2.89 -14.71 8.78
CA PRO A 95 -2.51 -15.21 10.09
C PRO A 95 -1.04 -14.95 10.41
N PRO A 96 -0.68 -14.72 11.68
CA PRO A 96 0.71 -14.66 12.12
C PRO A 96 1.46 -15.95 11.82
N LYS A 97 2.76 -15.84 11.55
CA LYS A 97 3.64 -16.97 11.27
C LYS A 97 3.50 -18.09 12.30
N ARG A 98 3.38 -17.74 13.59
CA ARG A 98 3.25 -18.72 14.68
C ARG A 98 1.98 -19.57 14.56
N VAL A 99 0.88 -18.99 14.10
CA VAL A 99 -0.37 -19.73 13.81
C VAL A 99 -0.17 -20.66 12.62
N ILE A 100 0.47 -20.16 11.55
CA ILE A 100 0.79 -20.97 10.35
C ILE A 100 1.66 -22.15 10.73
N ASP A 101 2.75 -21.93 11.44
CA ASP A 101 3.71 -22.96 11.86
C ASP A 101 3.02 -24.05 12.71
N ALA A 102 2.17 -23.65 13.67
CA ALA A 102 1.40 -24.58 14.50
C ALA A 102 0.41 -25.44 13.67
N LEU A 103 -0.28 -24.80 12.70
CA LEU A 103 -1.19 -25.51 11.81
C LEU A 103 -0.45 -26.46 10.87
N GLN A 104 0.71 -26.09 10.35
CA GLN A 104 1.51 -26.96 9.52
C GLN A 104 2.00 -28.21 10.24
N VAL A 105 2.32 -28.10 11.53
CA VAL A 105 2.70 -29.28 12.34
C VAL A 105 1.53 -30.24 12.55
N SER A 106 0.31 -29.72 12.73
CA SER A 106 -0.83 -30.55 13.15
C SER A 106 -1.75 -30.95 11.98
N TYR A 107 -1.79 -30.17 10.90
CA TYR A 107 -2.79 -30.26 9.84
C TYR A 107 -2.23 -30.02 8.44
N ALA A 108 -0.97 -30.34 8.16
CA ALA A 108 -0.29 -30.02 6.91
C ALA A 108 -1.07 -30.41 5.64
N ASP A 109 -1.69 -31.61 5.65
CA ASP A 109 -2.42 -32.16 4.52
C ASP A 109 -3.80 -31.48 4.28
N ASN A 110 -4.27 -30.69 5.25
CA ASN A 110 -5.58 -30.03 5.21
C ASN A 110 -5.48 -28.53 4.84
N ILE A 111 -4.28 -28.00 4.67
CA ILE A 111 -4.04 -26.56 4.43
C ILE A 111 -4.05 -26.27 2.94
N GLU A 112 -4.91 -25.34 2.54
CA GLU A 112 -4.88 -24.72 1.21
C GLU A 112 -4.47 -23.24 1.36
N TYR A 113 -3.52 -22.80 0.52
CA TYR A 113 -3.07 -21.41 0.47
C TYR A 113 -3.75 -20.68 -0.68
N GLU A 114 -4.33 -19.54 -0.36
CA GLU A 114 -4.97 -18.62 -1.29
C GLU A 114 -4.48 -17.20 -1.05
N GLY A 115 -4.75 -16.27 -1.93
CA GLY A 115 -4.34 -14.90 -1.72
C GLY A 115 -4.83 -13.94 -2.80
N THR A 116 -4.53 -12.65 -2.59
CA THR A 116 -4.83 -11.62 -3.59
C THR A 116 -4.08 -11.90 -4.88
N GLU A 117 -4.84 -11.99 -5.97
CA GLU A 117 -4.29 -12.06 -7.31
C GLU A 117 -4.02 -10.65 -7.85
N TYR A 118 -2.74 -10.33 -8.04
CA TYR A 118 -2.34 -9.04 -8.60
C TYR A 118 -2.33 -9.07 -10.13
N LYS A 119 -2.77 -7.96 -10.76
CA LYS A 119 -2.69 -7.79 -12.21
C LYS A 119 -1.25 -7.97 -12.69
N GLU A 120 -1.01 -8.99 -13.50
CA GLU A 120 0.31 -9.24 -14.09
C GLU A 120 0.67 -8.16 -15.10
N ILE A 121 1.97 -7.83 -15.16
CA ILE A 121 2.48 -6.93 -16.19
C ILE A 121 2.87 -7.74 -17.41
N ASP A 122 2.13 -7.53 -18.47
CA ASP A 122 2.44 -7.96 -19.83
C ASP A 122 2.66 -6.74 -20.75
N ARG A 123 2.79 -7.00 -22.05
CA ARG A 123 3.02 -5.93 -23.03
C ARG A 123 1.83 -4.99 -23.20
N GLU A 124 0.60 -5.47 -23.03
CA GLU A 124 -0.60 -4.64 -23.16
C GLU A 124 -0.76 -3.75 -21.92
N VAL A 125 -0.53 -4.29 -20.73
CA VAL A 125 -0.50 -3.50 -19.49
C VAL A 125 0.59 -2.42 -19.53
N LEU A 126 1.78 -2.71 -20.09
CA LEU A 126 2.80 -1.69 -20.29
C LEU A 126 2.39 -0.58 -21.25
N LYS A 127 1.66 -0.90 -22.32
CA LYS A 127 1.09 0.12 -23.22
C LYS A 127 0.05 0.97 -22.48
N GLU A 128 -0.80 0.35 -21.68
CA GLU A 128 -1.78 1.05 -20.84
C GLU A 128 -1.09 1.99 -19.85
N ILE A 129 -0.02 1.54 -19.19
CA ILE A 129 0.81 2.38 -18.30
C ILE A 129 1.40 3.56 -19.07
N TRP A 130 1.97 3.34 -20.27
CA TRP A 130 2.52 4.41 -21.10
C TRP A 130 1.49 5.45 -21.46
N GLN A 131 0.32 5.03 -21.90
CA GLN A 131 -0.79 5.93 -22.28
C GLN A 131 -1.24 6.77 -21.09
N ASN A 132 -1.44 6.13 -19.94
CA ASN A 132 -1.85 6.83 -18.71
C ASN A 132 -0.78 7.78 -18.19
N LEU A 133 0.51 7.37 -18.18
CA LEU A 133 1.61 8.27 -17.83
C LEU A 133 1.72 9.46 -18.79
N SER A 134 1.50 9.24 -20.08
CA SER A 134 1.57 10.30 -21.08
C SER A 134 0.42 11.30 -20.93
N ALA A 135 -0.77 10.84 -20.57
CA ALA A 135 -1.95 11.69 -20.37
C ALA A 135 -1.91 12.47 -19.04
N ASN A 136 -1.43 11.87 -17.97
CA ASN A 136 -1.58 12.43 -16.63
C ASN A 136 -0.31 13.09 -16.08
N ILE A 137 0.87 12.76 -16.58
CA ILE A 137 2.15 13.36 -16.15
C ILE A 137 2.67 14.24 -17.27
N VAL A 138 2.70 15.55 -17.05
CA VAL A 138 3.22 16.51 -18.02
C VAL A 138 4.75 16.43 -18.06
N GLY A 139 5.32 16.44 -19.24
CA GLY A 139 6.77 16.33 -19.44
C GLY A 139 7.34 14.97 -19.06
N GLN A 140 8.54 14.95 -18.53
CA GLN A 140 9.23 13.78 -17.96
C GLN A 140 9.37 12.60 -18.96
N SER A 141 9.52 12.86 -20.26
CA SER A 141 9.50 11.83 -21.30
C SER A 141 10.59 10.78 -21.12
N LYS A 142 11.79 11.21 -20.69
CA LYS A 142 12.92 10.33 -20.41
C LYS A 142 12.62 9.43 -19.21
N ALA A 143 12.19 10.01 -18.09
CA ALA A 143 11.86 9.27 -16.87
C ALA A 143 10.73 8.24 -17.10
N LYS A 144 9.67 8.61 -17.83
CA LYS A 144 8.60 7.67 -18.21
C LYS A 144 9.11 6.45 -18.97
N ARG A 145 10.02 6.68 -19.95
CA ARG A 145 10.63 5.62 -20.74
C ARG A 145 11.51 4.70 -19.89
N GLU A 146 12.32 5.27 -19.01
CA GLU A 146 13.19 4.52 -18.09
C GLU A 146 12.36 3.65 -17.13
N ILE A 147 11.28 4.19 -16.58
CA ILE A 147 10.33 3.42 -15.76
C ILE A 147 9.80 2.21 -16.53
N LEU A 148 9.28 2.41 -17.74
CA LEU A 148 8.77 1.29 -18.55
C LEU A 148 9.83 0.26 -18.90
N SER A 149 11.07 0.70 -19.15
CA SER A 149 12.20 -0.20 -19.41
C SER A 149 12.48 -1.12 -18.22
N ASN A 150 12.40 -0.60 -17.01
CA ASN A 150 12.53 -1.39 -15.79
C ASN A 150 11.35 -2.34 -15.59
N LEU A 151 10.12 -1.88 -15.80
CA LEU A 151 8.91 -2.69 -15.65
C LEU A 151 8.82 -3.79 -16.73
N PHE A 152 9.46 -3.62 -17.89
CA PHE A 152 9.47 -4.62 -18.97
C PHE A 152 10.04 -5.98 -18.52
N ARG A 153 10.90 -6.02 -17.50
CA ARG A 153 11.42 -7.27 -16.91
C ARG A 153 10.28 -8.15 -16.40
N LEU A 154 9.20 -7.55 -15.91
CA LEU A 154 8.03 -8.26 -15.37
C LEU A 154 7.16 -8.92 -16.46
N CYS A 155 7.36 -8.61 -17.75
CA CYS A 155 6.73 -9.36 -18.84
C CYS A 155 7.26 -10.80 -18.93
N ASN A 156 8.45 -11.06 -18.38
CA ASN A 156 8.99 -12.42 -18.31
C ASN A 156 8.45 -13.10 -17.03
N LYS A 157 7.61 -14.12 -17.21
CA LYS A 157 7.03 -14.90 -16.09
C LYS A 157 8.08 -15.62 -15.22
N ALA A 158 9.27 -15.90 -15.77
CA ALA A 158 10.38 -16.49 -15.01
C ALA A 158 11.08 -15.48 -14.08
N TYR A 159 10.88 -14.17 -14.29
CA TYR A 159 11.43 -13.14 -13.42
C TYR A 159 10.61 -13.07 -12.12
N LYS A 160 11.22 -13.45 -11.00
CA LYS A 160 10.55 -13.53 -9.69
C LYS A 160 10.94 -12.43 -8.71
N LYS A 161 12.02 -11.70 -9.02
CA LYS A 161 12.48 -10.61 -8.14
C LYS A 161 11.54 -9.40 -8.20
N PRO A 162 11.51 -8.57 -7.17
CA PRO A 162 10.88 -7.25 -7.27
C PRO A 162 11.63 -6.37 -8.29
N VAL A 163 10.98 -5.29 -8.70
CA VAL A 163 11.61 -4.18 -9.43
C VAL A 163 11.68 -2.99 -8.47
N VAL A 164 12.89 -2.48 -8.23
CA VAL A 164 13.15 -1.44 -7.22
C VAL A 164 13.75 -0.22 -7.89
N ILE A 165 12.99 0.88 -7.95
CA ILE A 165 13.36 2.10 -8.65
C ILE A 165 13.38 3.28 -7.69
N MET A 166 14.41 4.12 -7.76
CA MET A 166 14.43 5.39 -7.05
C MET A 166 14.19 6.56 -8.02
N LEU A 167 13.13 7.35 -7.75
CA LEU A 167 12.85 8.58 -8.48
C LEU A 167 13.56 9.75 -7.79
N LEU A 168 14.49 10.34 -8.48
CA LEU A 168 15.29 11.49 -8.05
C LEU A 168 14.66 12.81 -8.53
N GLY A 169 14.99 13.91 -7.87
CA GLY A 169 14.61 15.26 -8.31
C GLY A 169 13.88 16.07 -7.25
N ASP A 170 13.62 17.32 -7.52
CA ASP A 170 13.02 18.28 -6.57
C ASP A 170 11.59 17.90 -6.19
N SER A 171 11.08 18.48 -5.13
CA SER A 171 9.71 18.26 -4.65
C SER A 171 8.67 18.84 -5.63
N GLY A 172 7.57 18.11 -5.83
CA GLY A 172 6.40 18.61 -6.58
C GLY A 172 6.58 18.66 -8.10
N ILE A 173 7.37 17.75 -8.68
CA ILE A 173 7.61 17.60 -10.14
C ILE A 173 6.99 16.32 -10.73
N GLY A 174 6.15 15.60 -9.96
CA GLY A 174 5.37 14.48 -10.46
C GLY A 174 5.79 13.07 -9.99
N LYS A 175 6.84 12.90 -9.17
CA LYS A 175 7.34 11.58 -8.72
C LYS A 175 6.26 10.72 -8.05
N THR A 176 5.62 11.24 -7.01
CA THR A 176 4.55 10.53 -6.27
C THR A 176 3.32 10.29 -7.15
N GLU A 177 2.99 11.25 -8.04
CA GLU A 177 1.86 11.11 -8.96
C GLU A 177 2.09 9.99 -9.99
N THR A 178 3.32 9.83 -10.44
CA THR A 178 3.72 8.71 -11.33
C THR A 178 3.40 7.35 -10.71
N ALA A 179 3.74 7.15 -9.43
CA ALA A 179 3.43 5.90 -8.73
C ALA A 179 1.91 5.67 -8.63
N LYS A 180 1.11 6.71 -8.37
CA LYS A 180 -0.35 6.62 -8.33
C LYS A 180 -0.95 6.25 -9.68
N VAL A 181 -0.46 6.85 -10.77
CA VAL A 181 -0.91 6.54 -12.13
C VAL A 181 -0.65 5.07 -12.46
N ILE A 182 0.54 4.56 -12.13
CA ILE A 182 0.88 3.14 -12.35
C ILE A 182 -0.02 2.24 -11.51
N SER A 183 -0.22 2.54 -10.22
CA SER A 183 -1.09 1.77 -9.33
C SER A 183 -2.52 1.70 -9.86
N LYS A 184 -3.06 2.81 -10.37
CA LYS A 184 -4.41 2.86 -10.94
C LYS A 184 -4.57 1.92 -12.13
N VAL A 185 -3.55 1.81 -12.98
CA VAL A 185 -3.54 0.87 -14.11
C VAL A 185 -3.45 -0.58 -13.64
N LEU A 186 -2.66 -0.84 -12.60
CA LEU A 186 -2.52 -2.18 -12.03
C LEU A 186 -3.73 -2.63 -11.20
N GLY A 187 -4.64 -1.70 -10.89
CA GLY A 187 -5.81 -1.95 -10.03
C GLY A 187 -5.48 -1.86 -8.54
N GLY A 188 -6.49 -1.50 -7.75
CA GLY A 188 -6.36 -1.33 -6.31
C GLY A 188 -5.71 -0.02 -5.87
N ASN A 189 -5.74 0.19 -4.57
CA ASN A 189 -5.16 1.36 -3.94
C ASN A 189 -3.64 1.24 -3.82
N LEU A 190 -2.94 2.37 -4.02
CA LEU A 190 -1.50 2.43 -3.84
C LEU A 190 -1.14 2.35 -2.35
N LEU A 191 -0.38 1.33 -1.97
CA LEU A 191 0.27 1.34 -0.66
C LEU A 191 1.38 2.39 -0.66
N ARG A 192 1.17 3.47 0.10
CA ARG A 192 2.15 4.54 0.30
C ARG A 192 2.64 4.55 1.73
N VAL A 193 3.94 4.43 1.90
CA VAL A 193 4.62 4.47 3.21
C VAL A 193 5.60 5.62 3.24
N GLN A 194 5.61 6.37 4.34
CA GLN A 194 6.49 7.50 4.54
C GLN A 194 7.28 7.34 5.85
N PHE A 195 8.49 6.87 5.77
CA PHE A 195 9.33 6.58 6.93
C PHE A 195 9.91 7.83 7.60
N SER A 196 9.86 8.98 6.95
CA SER A 196 10.33 10.25 7.53
C SER A 196 9.63 10.60 8.85
N MET A 197 8.40 10.14 9.04
CA MET A 197 7.63 10.33 10.29
C MET A 197 7.96 9.30 11.38
N MET A 198 8.76 8.27 11.07
CA MET A 198 9.03 7.12 11.94
C MET A 198 10.43 7.20 12.58
N GLN A 199 10.74 8.32 13.24
CA GLN A 199 12.06 8.57 13.85
C GLN A 199 12.17 8.06 15.31
N THR A 200 11.09 7.49 15.85
CA THR A 200 10.97 7.07 17.25
C THR A 200 11.02 5.54 17.41
N ALA A 201 10.97 5.07 18.66
CA ALA A 201 10.81 3.64 18.99
C ALA A 201 9.58 3.00 18.31
N GLU A 202 8.52 3.78 18.06
CA GLU A 202 7.33 3.31 17.34
C GLU A 202 7.66 2.99 15.88
N GLY A 203 8.53 3.78 15.25
CA GLY A 203 9.02 3.48 13.90
C GLY A 203 9.82 2.18 13.84
N TYR A 204 10.63 1.90 14.86
CA TYR A 204 11.33 0.62 14.97
C TYR A 204 10.34 -0.56 15.08
N ASN A 205 9.34 -0.43 15.94
CA ASN A 205 8.29 -1.45 16.10
C ASN A 205 7.49 -1.67 14.81
N TYR A 206 7.22 -0.60 14.05
CA TYR A 206 6.54 -0.70 12.78
C TYR A 206 7.36 -1.48 11.74
N VAL A 207 8.69 -1.24 11.67
CA VAL A 207 9.56 -1.90 10.69
C VAL A 207 9.91 -3.32 11.11
N PHE A 208 10.29 -3.56 12.36
CA PHE A 208 10.78 -4.88 12.78
C PHE A 208 9.73 -5.76 13.46
N GLY A 209 8.53 -5.23 13.64
CA GLY A 209 7.44 -5.91 14.32
C GLY A 209 7.47 -5.70 15.84
N ALA A 210 6.32 -5.81 16.44
CA ALA A 210 6.08 -5.71 17.88
C ALA A 210 4.95 -6.67 18.26
N GLU A 211 4.20 -6.38 19.33
CA GLU A 211 2.99 -7.11 19.68
C GLU A 211 1.97 -7.11 18.53
N HIS A 212 1.18 -8.18 18.43
CA HIS A 212 0.17 -8.33 17.36
C HIS A 212 -0.88 -7.22 17.31
N SER A 213 -1.12 -6.54 18.43
CA SER A 213 -2.02 -5.37 18.51
C SER A 213 -1.50 -4.12 17.80
N LYS A 214 -0.20 -4.05 17.50
CA LYS A 214 0.44 -2.91 16.84
C LYS A 214 0.36 -3.02 15.32
N SER A 215 0.31 -1.86 14.66
CA SER A 215 0.52 -1.79 13.21
C SER A 215 1.96 -2.16 12.87
N SER A 216 2.18 -2.82 11.73
CA SER A 216 3.52 -3.12 11.22
C SER A 216 3.55 -3.02 9.70
N PHE A 217 4.74 -2.79 9.16
CA PHE A 217 4.95 -2.72 7.73
C PHE A 217 4.63 -4.05 7.03
N ALA A 218 4.86 -5.19 7.71
CA ALA A 218 4.45 -6.49 7.19
C ALA A 218 2.94 -6.60 7.01
N LYS A 219 2.14 -6.12 7.96
CA LYS A 219 0.67 -6.11 7.85
C LYS A 219 0.20 -5.26 6.67
N ASP A 220 0.78 -4.07 6.49
CA ASP A 220 0.45 -3.19 5.38
C ASP A 220 0.83 -3.83 4.04
N LEU A 221 2.02 -4.46 3.96
CA LEU A 221 2.46 -5.19 2.78
C LEU A 221 1.57 -6.39 2.44
N MET A 222 1.09 -7.14 3.44
CA MET A 222 0.15 -8.25 3.21
C MET A 222 -1.20 -7.75 2.72
N SER A 223 -1.70 -6.66 3.29
CA SER A 223 -3.03 -6.11 3.00
C SER A 223 -3.07 -5.26 1.72
N ARG A 224 -1.95 -5.15 0.97
CA ARG A 224 -1.90 -4.34 -0.25
C ARG A 224 -2.89 -4.83 -1.30
N GLU A 225 -3.55 -3.91 -1.98
CA GLU A 225 -4.50 -4.20 -3.06
C GLU A 225 -3.83 -4.23 -4.44
N SER A 226 -2.66 -3.61 -4.58
CA SER A 226 -1.89 -3.54 -5.82
C SER A 226 -0.44 -3.99 -5.59
N ASN A 227 0.18 -4.65 -6.58
CA ASN A 227 1.56 -5.13 -6.44
C ASN A 227 2.61 -4.02 -6.70
N ILE A 228 2.27 -2.78 -6.29
CA ILE A 228 3.16 -1.62 -6.29
C ILE A 228 3.15 -0.96 -4.91
N VAL A 229 4.31 -0.62 -4.42
CA VAL A 229 4.52 0.04 -3.12
C VAL A 229 5.32 1.32 -3.35
N LEU A 230 4.80 2.43 -2.86
CA LEU A 230 5.49 3.71 -2.85
C LEU A 230 6.11 3.95 -1.48
N ILE A 231 7.44 4.02 -1.44
CA ILE A 231 8.18 4.48 -0.27
C ILE A 231 8.58 5.93 -0.51
N ASP A 232 7.79 6.83 0.06
CA ASP A 232 7.95 8.26 -0.18
C ASP A 232 9.00 8.86 0.76
N GLU A 233 9.83 9.79 0.24
CA GLU A 233 10.94 10.43 0.96
C GLU A 233 11.94 9.40 1.54
N PHE A 234 12.38 8.44 0.72
CA PHE A 234 13.33 7.41 1.13
C PHE A 234 14.67 7.99 1.61
N ASP A 235 15.03 9.18 1.14
CA ASP A 235 16.19 9.96 1.62
C ASP A 235 16.09 10.37 3.10
N LYS A 236 14.92 10.26 3.72
CA LYS A 236 14.67 10.54 5.13
C LYS A 236 14.58 9.29 6.02
N VAL A 237 14.70 8.10 5.43
CA VAL A 237 14.66 6.83 6.18
C VAL A 237 15.84 6.77 7.14
N ASN A 238 15.56 6.39 8.38
CA ASN A 238 16.63 6.16 9.36
C ASN A 238 17.56 5.02 8.88
N PRO A 239 18.89 5.24 8.79
CA PRO A 239 19.82 4.22 8.32
C PRO A 239 19.73 2.87 9.05
N ASN A 240 19.30 2.85 10.32
CA ASN A 240 19.09 1.62 11.09
C ASN A 240 18.00 0.72 10.47
N PHE A 241 17.12 1.26 9.63
CA PHE A 241 16.06 0.51 8.96
C PHE A 241 16.52 -0.12 7.64
N TYR A 242 17.67 0.24 7.10
CA TYR A 242 18.15 -0.28 5.81
C TYR A 242 18.25 -1.81 5.78
N ASN A 243 18.58 -2.43 6.93
CA ASN A 243 18.65 -3.90 7.01
C ASN A 243 17.32 -4.59 6.67
N ALA A 244 16.18 -3.95 6.99
CA ALA A 244 14.86 -4.47 6.65
C ALA A 244 14.60 -4.45 5.14
N PHE A 245 15.20 -3.50 4.42
CA PHE A 245 15.04 -3.37 2.97
C PHE A 245 15.97 -4.29 2.17
N TYR A 246 17.08 -4.76 2.73
CA TYR A 246 18.04 -5.57 1.99
C TYR A 246 17.41 -6.84 1.44
N GLN A 247 16.81 -7.66 2.29
CA GLN A 247 16.18 -8.90 1.86
C GLN A 247 14.93 -8.63 0.98
N MET A 248 14.18 -7.59 1.32
CA MET A 248 12.99 -7.18 0.57
C MET A 248 13.33 -6.82 -0.87
N PHE A 249 14.40 -6.06 -1.11
CA PHE A 249 14.80 -5.63 -2.45
C PHE A 249 15.57 -6.72 -3.22
N ASP A 250 16.41 -7.52 -2.53
CA ASP A 250 17.23 -8.55 -3.19
C ASP A 250 16.42 -9.81 -3.54
N GLU A 251 15.55 -10.27 -2.64
CA GLU A 251 14.87 -11.56 -2.71
C GLU A 251 13.35 -11.46 -2.90
N GLY A 252 12.76 -10.28 -2.69
CA GLY A 252 11.32 -10.12 -2.69
C GLY A 252 10.64 -10.76 -1.48
N VAL A 253 11.31 -10.76 -0.33
CA VAL A 253 10.78 -11.30 0.91
C VAL A 253 10.96 -10.28 2.03
N TYR A 254 9.89 -10.01 2.75
CA TYR A 254 9.95 -9.20 3.96
C TYR A 254 9.59 -10.04 5.18
N VAL A 255 10.40 -9.94 6.23
CA VAL A 255 10.20 -10.69 7.49
C VAL A 255 10.30 -9.73 8.66
N ASP A 256 9.24 -9.69 9.48
CA ASP A 256 9.28 -9.09 10.81
C ASP A 256 9.16 -10.17 11.90
N THR A 257 8.97 -9.76 13.14
CA THR A 257 8.84 -10.69 14.27
C THR A 257 7.67 -11.67 14.12
N ASN A 258 6.59 -11.25 13.48
CA ASN A 258 5.32 -11.97 13.45
C ASN A 258 4.93 -12.52 12.08
N TYR A 259 5.46 -11.94 11.00
CA TYR A 259 4.99 -12.19 9.65
C TYR A 259 6.13 -12.42 8.67
N ARG A 260 5.85 -13.20 7.63
CA ARG A 260 6.68 -13.36 6.45
C ARG A 260 5.83 -13.04 5.22
N VAL A 261 6.25 -12.06 4.43
CA VAL A 261 5.49 -11.56 3.27
C VAL A 261 6.24 -11.85 1.99
N ASP A 262 5.57 -12.47 1.02
CA ASP A 262 6.06 -12.60 -0.34
C ASP A 262 5.79 -11.32 -1.12
N LEU A 263 6.86 -10.78 -1.69
CA LEU A 263 6.90 -9.58 -2.50
C LEU A 263 7.50 -9.85 -3.88
N SER A 264 7.45 -11.11 -4.29
CA SER A 264 7.88 -11.52 -5.63
C SER A 264 7.16 -10.69 -6.69
N ARG A 265 7.92 -10.18 -7.69
CA ARG A 265 7.39 -9.35 -8.78
C ARG A 265 6.74 -8.03 -8.32
N CYS A 266 6.89 -7.64 -7.06
CA CYS A 266 6.43 -6.34 -6.54
C CYS A 266 7.22 -5.21 -7.18
N ILE A 267 6.58 -4.07 -7.36
CA ILE A 267 7.21 -2.83 -7.84
C ILE A 267 7.40 -1.92 -6.64
N PHE A 268 8.65 -1.62 -6.31
CA PHE A 268 8.98 -0.59 -5.31
C PHE A 268 9.38 0.68 -6.01
N ILE A 269 8.62 1.73 -5.80
CA ILE A 269 8.97 3.09 -6.21
C ILE A 269 9.36 3.85 -4.96
N CYS A 270 10.63 4.20 -4.85
CA CYS A 270 11.15 5.07 -3.81
C CYS A 270 11.30 6.48 -4.36
N THR A 271 10.92 7.52 -3.60
CA THR A 271 11.17 8.90 -3.99
C THR A 271 12.24 9.53 -3.12
N SER A 272 13.03 10.42 -3.69
CA SER A 272 13.99 11.24 -2.95
C SER A 272 14.11 12.64 -3.55
N ASN A 273 14.73 13.56 -2.78
CA ASN A 273 15.05 14.90 -3.26
C ASN A 273 16.51 15.02 -3.74
N PHE A 274 17.24 13.93 -3.85
CA PHE A 274 18.57 13.92 -4.46
C PHE A 274 18.50 14.26 -5.94
N MET A 275 19.55 14.92 -6.45
CA MET A 275 19.64 15.33 -7.86
C MET A 275 20.57 14.43 -8.67
N SER A 276 21.34 13.57 -8.00
CA SER A 276 22.29 12.67 -8.65
C SER A 276 22.47 11.36 -7.89
N GLN A 277 23.03 10.35 -8.57
CA GLN A 277 23.40 9.08 -7.95
C GLN A 277 24.53 9.25 -6.93
N GLU A 278 25.43 10.19 -7.16
CA GLU A 278 26.53 10.54 -6.23
C GLU A 278 25.98 11.05 -4.89
N ASP A 279 24.89 11.83 -4.91
CA ASP A 279 24.21 12.29 -3.70
C ASP A 279 23.60 11.13 -2.93
N VAL A 280 22.99 10.17 -3.64
CA VAL A 280 22.45 8.92 -3.03
C VAL A 280 23.57 8.15 -2.34
N ILE A 281 24.69 7.89 -3.05
CA ILE A 281 25.81 7.12 -2.49
C ILE A 281 26.40 7.83 -1.28
N ARG A 282 26.57 9.14 -1.34
CA ARG A 282 27.14 9.95 -0.24
C ARG A 282 26.26 9.92 1.01
N SER A 283 24.93 9.97 0.82
CA SER A 283 23.96 10.05 1.91
C SER A 283 23.61 8.70 2.50
N MET A 284 23.41 7.69 1.65
CA MET A 284 22.82 6.41 2.03
C MET A 284 23.83 5.25 2.05
N GLY A 285 24.95 5.41 1.37
CA GLY A 285 26.01 4.42 1.23
C GLY A 285 25.78 3.38 0.13
N MET A 286 26.86 2.75 -0.30
CA MET A 286 26.87 1.73 -1.36
C MET A 286 25.99 0.50 -1.06
N PRO A 287 25.89 0.00 0.19
CA PRO A 287 25.12 -1.21 0.44
C PRO A 287 23.63 -1.09 0.06
N ILE A 288 22.98 0.03 0.35
CA ILE A 288 21.59 0.24 -0.05
C ILE A 288 21.48 0.68 -1.52
N PHE A 289 22.45 1.50 -1.99
CA PHE A 289 22.49 1.94 -3.38
C PHE A 289 22.50 0.77 -4.37
N SER A 290 23.30 -0.27 -4.11
CA SER A 290 23.43 -1.44 -5.00
C SER A 290 22.18 -2.32 -5.10
N ARG A 291 21.14 -2.04 -4.34
CA ARG A 291 19.88 -2.80 -4.32
C ARG A 291 18.79 -2.17 -5.15
N PHE A 292 19.02 -0.98 -5.65
CA PHE A 292 18.13 -0.37 -6.62
C PHE A 292 18.48 -0.84 -8.04
N ASP A 293 17.44 -1.17 -8.81
CA ASP A 293 17.60 -1.50 -10.22
C ASP A 293 17.93 -0.29 -11.05
N ASP A 294 17.40 0.89 -10.66
CA ASP A 294 17.61 2.13 -11.40
C ASP A 294 17.38 3.39 -10.55
N PHE A 295 18.01 4.49 -10.97
CA PHE A 295 17.86 5.83 -10.39
C PHE A 295 17.42 6.78 -11.50
N ILE A 296 16.16 7.16 -11.50
CA ILE A 296 15.52 7.90 -12.57
C ILE A 296 15.35 9.36 -12.17
N LEU A 297 16.01 10.26 -12.88
CA LEU A 297 15.95 11.69 -12.62
C LEU A 297 14.70 12.31 -13.26
N PHE A 298 13.88 12.94 -12.44
CA PHE A 298 12.82 13.85 -12.86
C PHE A 298 13.40 15.24 -13.03
N GLU A 299 13.30 15.77 -14.24
CA GLU A 299 13.87 17.07 -14.59
C GLU A 299 12.95 18.22 -14.17
N TYR A 300 13.50 19.42 -14.07
CA TYR A 300 12.72 20.63 -13.87
C TYR A 300 11.78 20.86 -15.06
N LEU A 301 10.55 21.28 -14.74
CA LEU A 301 9.54 21.57 -15.75
C LEU A 301 9.92 22.86 -16.52
N SER A 302 9.84 22.81 -17.84
CA SER A 302 9.94 23.96 -18.72
C SER A 302 8.75 24.92 -18.53
N LEU A 303 8.85 26.13 -19.04
CA LEU A 303 7.74 27.10 -18.98
C LEU A 303 6.51 26.59 -19.71
N SER A 304 6.66 25.97 -20.88
CA SER A 304 5.54 25.37 -21.61
C SER A 304 4.87 24.23 -20.88
N GLU A 305 5.64 23.38 -20.18
CA GLU A 305 5.07 22.32 -19.34
C GLU A 305 4.34 22.88 -18.12
N LYS A 306 4.85 23.94 -17.51
CA LYS A 306 4.17 24.64 -16.41
C LYS A 306 2.88 25.31 -16.88
N GLU A 307 2.82 25.81 -18.12
CA GLU A 307 1.59 26.39 -18.71
C GLU A 307 0.52 25.30 -18.84
N ILE A 308 0.85 24.16 -19.43
CA ILE A 308 -0.08 23.01 -19.51
C ILE A 308 -0.58 22.59 -18.11
N ILE A 309 0.28 22.59 -17.12
CA ILE A 309 -0.08 22.27 -15.74
C ILE A 309 -1.00 23.33 -15.14
N LEU A 310 -0.73 24.62 -15.40
CA LEU A 310 -1.59 25.72 -14.97
C LEU A 310 -3.00 25.57 -15.56
N ASP A 311 -3.09 25.29 -16.85
CA ASP A 311 -4.36 25.05 -17.53
C ASP A 311 -5.14 23.92 -16.87
N ASN A 312 -4.49 22.77 -16.66
CA ASN A 312 -5.13 21.62 -16.02
C ASN A 312 -5.61 21.92 -14.59
N ILE A 313 -4.80 22.63 -13.81
CA ILE A 313 -5.15 23.02 -12.44
C ILE A 313 -6.34 23.99 -12.46
N TYR A 314 -6.28 25.01 -13.30
CA TYR A 314 -7.30 26.03 -13.41
C TYR A 314 -8.64 25.43 -13.81
N GLN A 315 -8.68 24.63 -14.90
CA GLN A 315 -9.89 23.98 -15.37
C GLN A 315 -10.48 23.02 -14.35
N SER A 316 -9.63 22.14 -13.75
CA SER A 316 -10.07 21.20 -12.72
C SER A 316 -10.61 21.89 -11.47
N TYR A 317 -10.05 23.05 -11.11
CA TYR A 317 -10.53 23.81 -9.95
C TYR A 317 -11.84 24.53 -10.24
N LEU A 318 -12.03 25.03 -11.47
CA LEU A 318 -13.29 25.63 -11.92
C LEU A 318 -14.47 24.67 -11.83
N GLU A 319 -14.26 23.37 -12.02
CA GLU A 319 -15.35 22.37 -11.94
C GLU A 319 -16.08 22.37 -10.60
N ASN A 320 -15.45 22.84 -9.53
CA ASN A 320 -16.02 22.85 -8.18
C ASN A 320 -17.01 24.02 -7.94
N PHE A 321 -17.16 24.94 -8.86
CA PHE A 321 -17.93 26.19 -8.68
C PHE A 321 -19.22 26.21 -9.49
N THR A 322 -20.18 27.01 -9.02
CA THR A 322 -21.45 27.28 -9.74
C THR A 322 -21.21 28.09 -11.03
N THR A 323 -22.19 28.15 -11.90
CA THR A 323 -22.10 28.91 -13.17
C THR A 323 -21.79 30.39 -12.95
N ASP A 324 -22.40 31.00 -11.94
CA ASP A 324 -22.21 32.42 -11.62
C ASP A 324 -20.80 32.67 -11.07
N GLU A 325 -20.31 31.81 -10.19
CA GLU A 325 -18.94 31.89 -9.66
C GLU A 325 -17.90 31.67 -10.76
N LYS A 326 -18.11 30.71 -11.65
CA LYS A 326 -17.24 30.47 -12.82
C LYS A 326 -17.13 31.72 -13.67
N SER A 327 -18.25 32.37 -13.94
CA SER A 327 -18.27 33.62 -14.72
C SER A 327 -17.48 34.74 -14.04
N LEU A 328 -17.53 34.86 -12.71
CA LEU A 328 -16.72 35.82 -11.95
C LEU A 328 -15.21 35.52 -12.06
N ILE A 329 -14.84 34.23 -11.97
CA ILE A 329 -13.46 33.81 -12.04
C ILE A 329 -12.89 34.01 -13.45
N GLU A 330 -13.63 33.58 -14.49
CA GLU A 330 -13.22 33.70 -15.90
C GLU A 330 -13.09 35.15 -16.38
N ASN A 331 -13.90 36.07 -15.84
CA ASN A 331 -13.81 37.51 -16.12
C ASN A 331 -12.72 38.24 -15.32
N SER A 332 -11.95 37.52 -14.47
CA SER A 332 -10.83 38.08 -13.73
C SER A 332 -9.50 37.90 -14.50
N ASP A 333 -8.47 38.61 -14.05
CA ASP A 333 -7.10 38.50 -14.58
C ASP A 333 -6.27 37.38 -13.91
N ILE A 334 -6.87 36.55 -13.07
CA ILE A 334 -6.17 35.54 -12.26
C ILE A 334 -5.39 34.58 -13.15
N TYR A 335 -6.00 34.05 -14.21
CA TYR A 335 -5.34 33.10 -15.11
C TYR A 335 -4.15 33.73 -15.82
N GLU A 336 -4.35 34.90 -16.48
CA GLU A 336 -3.31 35.61 -17.23
C GLU A 336 -2.16 36.05 -16.32
N TRP A 337 -2.50 36.54 -15.12
CA TRP A 337 -1.47 36.90 -14.15
C TRP A 337 -0.59 35.71 -13.75
N HIS A 338 -1.17 34.53 -13.50
CA HIS A 338 -0.42 33.34 -13.15
C HIS A 338 0.43 32.85 -14.34
N LYS A 339 -0.10 32.89 -15.55
CA LYS A 339 0.58 32.53 -16.79
C LYS A 339 1.83 33.41 -17.00
N ASP A 340 1.69 34.72 -16.89
CA ASP A 340 2.81 35.68 -17.04
C ASP A 340 3.89 35.52 -15.97
N ASN A 341 3.52 34.98 -14.80
CA ASN A 341 4.41 34.79 -13.66
C ASN A 341 4.90 33.36 -13.44
N LEU A 342 4.65 32.42 -14.37
CA LEU A 342 5.04 31.01 -14.25
C LEU A 342 6.52 30.78 -13.94
N SER A 343 7.43 31.64 -14.43
CA SER A 343 8.86 31.58 -14.14
C SER A 343 9.20 31.71 -12.66
N ARG A 344 8.32 32.36 -11.86
CA ARG A 344 8.51 32.56 -10.42
C ARG A 344 8.12 31.35 -9.59
N PHE A 345 7.34 30.43 -10.16
CA PHE A 345 6.87 29.24 -9.44
C PHE A 345 7.84 28.08 -9.64
N LYS A 346 8.42 27.61 -8.55
CA LYS A 346 9.44 26.53 -8.58
C LYS A 346 8.86 25.18 -8.95
N ASN A 347 7.64 24.84 -8.50
CA ASN A 347 7.04 23.51 -8.68
C ASN A 347 5.51 23.59 -8.78
N VAL A 348 4.91 22.46 -9.19
CA VAL A 348 3.45 22.29 -9.39
C VAL A 348 2.65 22.58 -8.12
N ARG A 349 3.16 22.18 -6.96
CA ARG A 349 2.47 22.38 -5.68
C ARG A 349 2.27 23.87 -5.37
N ILE A 350 3.27 24.69 -5.69
CA ILE A 350 3.21 26.15 -5.52
C ILE A 350 2.22 26.73 -6.52
N ILE A 351 2.25 26.32 -7.81
CA ILE A 351 1.30 26.79 -8.83
C ILE A 351 -0.12 26.53 -8.33
N LYS A 352 -0.42 25.29 -7.97
CA LYS A 352 -1.75 24.89 -7.49
C LYS A 352 -2.22 25.75 -6.30
N SER A 353 -1.42 25.83 -5.24
CA SER A 353 -1.78 26.58 -4.04
C SER A 353 -2.01 28.07 -4.31
N ARG A 354 -1.26 28.68 -5.24
CA ARG A 354 -1.42 30.10 -5.59
C ARG A 354 -2.69 30.35 -6.40
N VAL A 355 -2.97 29.50 -7.38
CA VAL A 355 -4.20 29.59 -8.18
C VAL A 355 -5.44 29.43 -7.30
N GLU A 356 -5.49 28.36 -6.50
CA GLU A 356 -6.60 28.09 -5.59
C GLU A 356 -6.84 29.24 -4.63
N ARG A 357 -5.77 29.80 -4.05
CA ARG A 357 -5.87 30.93 -3.14
C ARG A 357 -6.41 32.18 -3.84
N ALA A 358 -5.90 32.53 -5.01
CA ALA A 358 -6.33 33.72 -5.74
C ALA A 358 -7.82 33.65 -6.12
N ILE A 359 -8.27 32.46 -6.55
CA ILE A 359 -9.69 32.23 -6.86
C ILE A 359 -10.55 32.40 -5.60
N ASN A 360 -10.15 31.77 -4.49
CA ASN A 360 -10.90 31.86 -3.23
C ASN A 360 -10.95 33.30 -2.69
N ASP A 361 -9.82 34.02 -2.72
CA ASP A 361 -9.75 35.43 -2.31
C ASP A 361 -10.72 36.29 -3.15
N LEU A 362 -10.76 36.10 -4.48
CA LEU A 362 -11.71 36.80 -5.36
C LEU A 362 -13.18 36.52 -4.99
N LEU A 363 -13.52 35.24 -4.77
CA LEU A 363 -14.91 34.87 -4.45
C LEU A 363 -15.33 35.41 -3.05
N VAL A 364 -14.43 35.34 -2.09
CA VAL A 364 -14.69 35.96 -0.76
C VAL A 364 -14.96 37.43 -0.87
N ASP A 365 -14.14 38.15 -1.63
CA ASP A 365 -14.33 39.60 -1.83
C ASP A 365 -15.64 39.96 -2.54
N LYS A 366 -16.05 39.12 -3.53
CA LYS A 366 -17.23 39.38 -4.37
C LYS A 366 -18.54 38.84 -3.82
N ILE A 367 -18.51 37.82 -2.95
CA ILE A 367 -19.74 37.14 -2.49
C ILE A 367 -19.97 37.31 -0.99
N VAL A 368 -18.88 37.41 -0.20
CA VAL A 368 -18.99 37.40 1.27
C VAL A 368 -18.80 38.79 1.88
N ILE A 369 -17.89 39.60 1.33
CA ILE A 369 -17.54 40.92 1.90
C ILE A 369 -18.32 42.06 1.22
N THR A 370 -18.91 41.83 0.06
CA THR A 370 -19.79 42.79 -0.61
C THR A 370 -21.15 42.82 0.04
#